data_99ed45d57161aeb25e5591f4b8621bd9
#
_entry.id   99ed45d57161aeb25e5591f4b8621bd9
#
_cell.length_a   1.000
_cell.length_b   1.000
_cell.length_c   1.000
_cell.angle_alpha   90.00
_cell.angle_beta   90.00
_cell.angle_gamma   90.00
#
_symmetry.space_group_name_H-M   'P 1'
#
loop_
_entity.id
_entity.type
_entity.pdbx_description
1 polymer ?
#
loop_
_entity_poly.entity_id
_entity_poly.type
_entity_poly.pdbx_seq_one_letter_code
_entity_poly.pdbx_strand_id
1 'polypeptide(L)'
;MNASPNHNLIDVACGTGDIAKLYLNLVNSKAQITCIDPNESMIKIGKEKLHDHKNLKWKVASAEKLPINDNSFNFYSISFGLRNTKSLDNALSEAYRVLKPGGRFFCLEFSKIQNSGLDFIYKSYSKLIPYLGKLIVGKKDPYE
;
A
#
# COMPACT_ATOMS: atom_id res chain seq x y z
N MET A 1 -3.82 -13.97 -2.58
CA MET A 1 -5.12 -13.55 -3.17
C MET A 1 -5.54 -14.57 -4.22
N ASN A 2 -6.79 -15.09 -4.13
CA ASN A 2 -7.38 -15.72 -5.30
C ASN A 2 -7.86 -14.62 -6.25
N ALA A 3 -6.92 -14.07 -7.00
CA ALA A 3 -7.18 -12.95 -7.90
C ALA A 3 -7.94 -13.44 -9.16
N SER A 4 -8.91 -12.65 -9.60
CA SER A 4 -9.68 -12.90 -10.83
C SER A 4 -9.79 -11.60 -11.62
N PRO A 5 -9.85 -11.65 -12.95
CA PRO A 5 -10.05 -10.47 -13.79
C PRO A 5 -11.33 -9.67 -13.46
N ASN A 6 -12.32 -10.34 -12.85
CA ASN A 6 -13.59 -9.72 -12.45
C ASN A 6 -13.53 -9.08 -11.03
N HIS A 7 -12.43 -9.22 -10.33
CA HIS A 7 -12.27 -8.66 -8.99
C HIS A 7 -11.58 -7.29 -9.04
N ASN A 8 -12.31 -6.26 -8.61
CA ASN A 8 -11.75 -4.92 -8.46
C ASN A 8 -10.94 -4.81 -7.18
N LEU A 9 -9.76 -4.20 -7.27
CA LEU A 9 -8.87 -3.91 -6.15
C LEU A 9 -8.86 -2.40 -5.87
N ILE A 10 -8.91 -2.03 -4.60
CA ILE A 10 -8.47 -0.72 -4.12
C ILE A 10 -7.14 -0.90 -3.36
N ASP A 11 -6.11 -0.17 -3.79
CA ASP A 11 -4.78 -0.16 -3.16
C ASP A 11 -4.58 1.18 -2.47
N VAL A 12 -4.60 1.19 -1.14
CA VAL A 12 -4.55 2.39 -0.31
C VAL A 12 -3.18 2.52 0.33
N ALA A 13 -2.68 3.75 0.45
CA ALA A 13 -1.27 4.06 0.67
C ALA A 13 -0.40 3.37 -0.40
N CYS A 14 -0.82 3.51 -1.65
CA CYS A 14 -0.26 2.76 -2.78
C CYS A 14 1.14 3.21 -3.19
N GLY A 15 1.60 4.39 -2.72
CA GLY A 15 2.86 4.97 -3.13
C GLY A 15 2.93 5.11 -4.66
N THR A 16 3.93 4.47 -5.27
CA THR A 16 4.11 4.45 -6.73
C THR A 16 3.40 3.29 -7.44
N GLY A 17 2.53 2.55 -6.75
CA GLY A 17 1.65 1.52 -7.33
C GLY A 17 2.30 0.15 -7.52
N ASP A 18 3.26 -0.23 -6.70
CA ASP A 18 3.94 -1.52 -6.83
C ASP A 18 2.99 -2.72 -6.58
N ILE A 19 2.12 -2.63 -5.58
CA ILE A 19 1.11 -3.67 -5.31
C ILE A 19 0.09 -3.74 -6.44
N ALA A 20 -0.37 -2.59 -6.95
CA ALA A 20 -1.26 -2.53 -8.11
C ALA A 20 -0.64 -3.21 -9.33
N LYS A 21 0.65 -2.96 -9.61
CA LYS A 21 1.39 -3.62 -10.70
C LYS A 21 1.46 -5.14 -10.52
N LEU A 22 1.79 -5.60 -9.31
CA LEU A 22 1.83 -7.03 -9.01
C LEU A 22 0.45 -7.69 -9.21
N TYR A 23 -0.61 -7.01 -8.77
CA TYR A 23 -1.97 -7.51 -8.96
C TYR A 23 -2.35 -7.59 -10.44
N LEU A 24 -2.03 -6.58 -11.26
CA LEU A 24 -2.26 -6.60 -12.71
C LEU A 24 -1.58 -7.79 -13.38
N ASN A 25 -0.35 -8.09 -12.99
CA ASN A 25 0.37 -9.25 -13.52
C ASN A 25 -0.33 -10.57 -13.17
N LEU A 26 -0.91 -10.69 -11.96
CA LEU A 26 -1.65 -11.88 -11.53
C LEU A 26 -2.96 -12.10 -12.30
N VAL A 27 -3.60 -11.03 -12.79
CA VAL A 27 -4.90 -11.08 -13.49
C VAL A 27 -4.79 -10.79 -14.99
N ASN A 28 -3.61 -10.87 -15.55
CA ASN A 28 -3.33 -10.60 -16.97
C ASN A 28 -3.87 -9.22 -17.41
N SER A 29 -3.67 -8.20 -16.57
CA SER A 29 -4.03 -6.80 -16.82
C SER A 29 -5.52 -6.53 -17.10
N LYS A 30 -6.44 -7.39 -16.67
CA LYS A 30 -7.89 -7.25 -16.96
C LYS A 30 -8.70 -6.60 -15.83
N ALA A 31 -8.20 -6.59 -14.59
CA ALA A 31 -8.91 -6.01 -13.45
C ALA A 31 -8.86 -4.48 -13.43
N GLN A 32 -9.91 -3.86 -12.87
CA GLN A 32 -9.89 -2.42 -12.52
C GLN A 32 -9.25 -2.24 -11.15
N ILE A 33 -8.29 -1.34 -11.05
CA ILE A 33 -7.61 -1.03 -9.81
C ILE A 33 -7.71 0.47 -9.53
N THR A 34 -8.03 0.80 -8.28
CA THR A 34 -7.98 2.19 -7.81
C THR A 34 -6.83 2.34 -6.82
N CYS A 35 -5.86 3.16 -7.18
CA CYS A 35 -4.69 3.50 -6.39
C CYS A 35 -4.95 4.79 -5.62
N ILE A 36 -4.79 4.78 -4.32
CA ILE A 36 -5.01 5.94 -3.45
C ILE A 36 -3.79 6.16 -2.56
N ASP A 37 -3.30 7.40 -2.53
CA ASP A 37 -2.23 7.83 -1.64
C ASP A 37 -2.43 9.30 -1.27
N PRO A 38 -2.17 9.73 -0.03
CA PRO A 38 -2.26 11.13 0.36
C PRO A 38 -1.13 11.98 -0.24
N ASN A 39 -0.03 11.37 -0.68
CA ASN A 39 1.11 12.05 -1.27
C ASN A 39 0.95 12.17 -2.80
N GLU A 40 0.64 13.38 -3.25
CA GLU A 40 0.46 13.69 -4.66
C GLU A 40 1.71 13.41 -5.51
N SER A 41 2.90 13.61 -4.96
CA SER A 41 4.16 13.32 -5.66
C SER A 41 4.32 11.83 -5.95
N MET A 42 3.93 10.96 -5.00
CA MET A 42 3.93 9.51 -5.22
C MET A 42 2.92 9.10 -6.30
N ILE A 43 1.72 9.68 -6.28
CA ILE A 43 0.70 9.45 -7.30
C ILE A 43 1.21 9.88 -8.69
N LYS A 44 1.89 11.03 -8.79
CA LYS A 44 2.48 11.50 -10.05
C LYS A 44 3.52 10.51 -10.59
N ILE A 45 4.46 10.09 -9.77
CA ILE A 45 5.48 9.09 -10.15
C ILE A 45 4.82 7.76 -10.56
N GLY A 46 3.79 7.32 -9.81
CA GLY A 46 3.06 6.09 -10.12
C GLY A 46 2.37 6.15 -11.48
N LYS A 47 1.72 7.28 -11.81
CA LYS A 47 1.09 7.50 -13.11
C LYS A 47 2.11 7.46 -14.26
N GLU A 48 3.26 8.09 -14.09
CA GLU A 48 4.34 8.07 -15.07
C GLU A 48 4.91 6.65 -15.25
N LYS A 49 5.17 5.95 -14.15
CA LYS A 49 5.73 4.59 -14.13
C LYS A 49 4.81 3.55 -14.75
N LEU A 50 3.50 3.71 -14.57
CA LEU A 50 2.47 2.74 -14.98
C LEU A 50 1.53 3.31 -16.07
N HIS A 51 2.01 4.24 -16.88
CA HIS A 51 1.23 4.96 -17.90
C HIS A 51 0.58 4.03 -18.94
N ASP A 52 1.17 2.88 -19.21
CA ASP A 52 0.64 1.88 -20.18
C ASP A 52 -0.59 1.12 -19.66
N HIS A 53 -0.88 1.21 -18.34
CA HIS A 53 -1.99 0.50 -17.71
C HIS A 53 -3.24 1.37 -17.60
N LYS A 54 -4.09 1.37 -18.64
CA LYS A 54 -5.31 2.19 -18.72
C LYS A 54 -6.40 1.83 -17.71
N ASN A 55 -6.30 0.68 -17.08
CA ASN A 55 -7.24 0.18 -16.07
C ASN A 55 -6.87 0.58 -14.63
N LEU A 56 -5.83 1.41 -14.45
CA LEU A 56 -5.49 2.04 -13.19
C LEU A 56 -6.19 3.40 -13.05
N LYS A 57 -6.86 3.60 -11.92
CA LYS A 57 -7.42 4.88 -11.51
C LYS A 57 -6.64 5.40 -10.32
N TRP A 58 -6.20 6.66 -10.37
CA TRP A 58 -5.38 7.27 -9.33
C TRP A 58 -6.14 8.41 -8.65
N LYS A 59 -6.12 8.44 -7.32
CA LYS A 59 -6.74 9.49 -6.52
C LYS A 59 -5.84 9.90 -5.36
N VAL A 60 -5.79 11.19 -5.07
CA VAL A 60 -5.13 11.72 -3.87
C VAL A 60 -6.16 11.77 -2.75
N ALA A 61 -5.99 10.93 -1.74
CA ALA A 61 -6.85 10.90 -0.55
C ALA A 61 -6.18 10.12 0.60
N SER A 62 -6.63 10.36 1.82
CA SER A 62 -6.21 9.59 2.99
C SER A 62 -7.05 8.33 3.17
N ALA A 63 -6.49 7.35 3.89
CA ALA A 63 -7.18 6.10 4.21
C ALA A 63 -8.42 6.30 5.09
N GLU A 64 -8.45 7.38 5.87
CA GLU A 64 -9.54 7.73 6.79
C GLU A 64 -10.75 8.38 6.11
N LYS A 65 -10.61 8.78 4.83
CA LYS A 65 -11.69 9.41 4.07
C LYS A 65 -11.50 9.12 2.58
N LEU A 66 -12.06 8.02 2.13
CA LEU A 66 -11.94 7.57 0.76
C LEU A 66 -13.05 8.18 -0.12
N PRO A 67 -12.72 8.84 -1.25
CA PRO A 67 -13.71 9.37 -2.19
C PRO A 67 -14.27 8.24 -3.09
N ILE A 68 -14.84 7.23 -2.45
CA ILE A 68 -15.27 5.95 -3.01
C ILE A 68 -16.66 5.61 -2.46
N ASN A 69 -17.54 5.09 -3.30
CA ASN A 69 -18.84 4.61 -2.89
C ASN A 69 -18.72 3.33 -2.05
N ASP A 70 -19.75 3.07 -1.22
CA ASP A 70 -19.85 1.85 -0.44
C ASP A 70 -19.88 0.61 -1.33
N ASN A 71 -19.43 -0.52 -0.81
CA ASN A 71 -19.54 -1.84 -1.43
C ASN A 71 -19.04 -1.90 -2.89
N SER A 72 -17.92 -1.22 -3.19
CA SER A 72 -17.40 -1.06 -4.55
C SER A 72 -16.31 -2.06 -4.92
N PHE A 73 -15.58 -2.60 -3.95
CA PHE A 73 -14.39 -3.41 -4.20
C PHE A 73 -14.47 -4.81 -3.64
N ASN A 74 -13.87 -5.75 -4.37
CA ASN A 74 -13.73 -7.14 -3.93
C ASN A 74 -12.52 -7.31 -3.01
N PHE A 75 -11.47 -6.52 -3.26
CA PHE A 75 -10.21 -6.53 -2.49
C PHE A 75 -9.79 -5.13 -2.11
N TYR A 76 -9.27 -5.02 -0.90
CA TYR A 76 -8.62 -3.84 -0.35
C TYR A 76 -7.21 -4.23 0.06
N SER A 77 -6.20 -3.52 -0.40
CA SER A 77 -4.83 -3.66 0.07
C SER A 77 -4.33 -2.37 0.71
N ILE A 78 -3.54 -2.54 1.76
CA ILE A 78 -2.73 -1.48 2.36
C ILE A 78 -1.40 -2.09 2.79
N SER A 79 -0.29 -1.54 2.28
CA SER A 79 1.05 -2.03 2.54
C SER A 79 1.92 -0.94 3.16
N PHE A 80 2.41 -1.18 4.38
CA PHE A 80 3.26 -0.27 5.16
C PHE A 80 2.66 1.13 5.37
N GLY A 81 1.35 1.29 5.14
CA GLY A 81 0.64 2.56 5.25
C GLY A 81 -0.21 2.71 6.49
N LEU A 82 -0.68 1.60 7.07
CA LEU A 82 -1.66 1.64 8.15
C LEU A 82 -1.12 2.31 9.42
N ARG A 83 0.16 2.12 9.72
CA ARG A 83 0.86 2.78 10.85
C ARG A 83 0.96 4.30 10.73
N ASN A 84 0.81 4.84 9.51
CA ASN A 84 0.93 6.28 9.23
C ASN A 84 -0.44 6.99 9.25
N THR A 85 -1.53 6.27 9.49
CA THR A 85 -2.87 6.83 9.58
C THR A 85 -3.03 7.65 10.87
N LYS A 86 -3.78 8.76 10.81
CA LYS A 86 -4.09 9.59 11.97
C LYS A 86 -5.09 8.92 12.91
N SER A 87 -5.99 8.11 12.36
CA SER A 87 -6.98 7.33 13.07
C SER A 87 -7.13 5.96 12.44
N LEU A 88 -6.66 4.95 13.17
CA LEU A 88 -6.76 3.55 12.75
C LEU A 88 -8.23 3.13 12.58
N ASP A 89 -9.10 3.53 13.53
CA ASP A 89 -10.52 3.17 13.52
C ASP A 89 -11.22 3.74 12.28
N ASN A 90 -10.95 5.00 11.92
CA ASN A 90 -11.52 5.61 10.71
C ASN A 90 -11.00 4.92 9.45
N ALA A 91 -9.72 4.60 9.38
CA ALA A 91 -9.14 3.90 8.24
C ALA A 91 -9.73 2.49 8.06
N LEU A 92 -9.93 1.74 9.15
CA LEU A 92 -10.57 0.43 9.12
C LEU A 92 -12.06 0.51 8.79
N SER A 93 -12.77 1.54 9.30
CA SER A 93 -14.17 1.80 8.99
C SER A 93 -14.36 2.10 7.50
N GLU A 94 -13.49 2.93 6.91
CA GLU A 94 -13.51 3.21 5.47
C GLU A 94 -13.17 1.96 4.64
N ALA A 95 -12.18 1.17 5.07
CA ALA A 95 -11.86 -0.10 4.41
C ALA A 95 -13.06 -1.06 4.42
N TYR A 96 -13.76 -1.17 5.54
CA TYR A 96 -14.97 -1.98 5.65
C TYR A 96 -16.10 -1.44 4.75
N ARG A 97 -16.32 -0.12 4.75
CA ARG A 97 -17.38 0.54 3.97
C ARG A 97 -17.24 0.32 2.47
N VAL A 98 -16.01 0.43 1.94
CA VAL A 98 -15.77 0.31 0.48
C VAL A 98 -15.72 -1.12 -0.02
N LEU A 99 -15.52 -2.08 0.88
CA LEU A 99 -15.53 -3.51 0.54
C LEU A 99 -16.96 -4.02 0.33
N LYS A 100 -17.14 -4.83 -0.71
CA LYS A 100 -18.38 -5.58 -0.94
C LYS A 100 -18.57 -6.62 0.16
N PRO A 101 -19.81 -7.05 0.45
CA PRO A 101 -20.05 -8.25 1.24
C PRO A 101 -19.21 -9.43 0.72
N GLY A 102 -18.47 -10.09 1.60
CA GLY A 102 -17.51 -11.14 1.23
C GLY A 102 -16.20 -10.66 0.62
N GLY A 103 -15.99 -9.35 0.51
CA GLY A 103 -14.73 -8.75 0.11
C GLY A 103 -13.62 -9.03 1.13
N ARG A 104 -12.37 -8.90 0.71
CA ARG A 104 -11.21 -9.24 1.54
C ARG A 104 -10.30 -8.05 1.74
N PHE A 105 -9.90 -7.84 2.99
CA PHE A 105 -8.90 -6.87 3.42
C PHE A 105 -7.52 -7.54 3.52
N PHE A 106 -6.51 -6.93 2.91
CA PHE A 106 -5.12 -7.37 2.97
C PHE A 106 -4.26 -6.25 3.54
N CYS A 107 -3.64 -6.53 4.67
CA CYS A 107 -2.71 -5.61 5.32
C CYS A 107 -1.32 -6.25 5.37
N LEU A 108 -0.33 -5.54 4.84
CA LEU A 108 1.08 -5.89 5.00
C LEU A 108 1.74 -4.85 5.89
N GLU A 109 2.15 -5.26 7.09
CA GLU A 109 2.80 -4.39 8.07
C GLU A 109 3.91 -5.13 8.82
N PHE A 110 4.85 -4.37 9.36
CA PHE A 110 5.84 -4.92 10.28
C PHE A 110 5.15 -5.38 11.56
N SER A 111 5.42 -6.61 11.96
CA SER A 111 4.96 -7.16 13.23
C SER A 111 6.11 -7.23 14.23
N LYS A 112 5.79 -7.19 15.52
CA LYS A 112 6.78 -7.44 16.57
C LYS A 112 7.24 -8.90 16.50
N ILE A 113 8.54 -9.11 16.54
CA ILE A 113 9.12 -10.43 16.62
C ILE A 113 8.88 -10.96 18.04
N GLN A 114 8.10 -12.06 18.16
CA GLN A 114 7.74 -12.63 19.46
C GLN A 114 8.89 -13.42 20.11
N ASN A 115 9.90 -13.81 19.34
CA ASN A 115 11.08 -14.51 19.82
C ASN A 115 12.14 -13.50 20.25
N SER A 116 12.48 -13.47 21.55
CA SER A 116 13.41 -12.50 22.13
C SER A 116 14.82 -12.54 21.51
N GLY A 117 15.32 -13.72 21.12
CA GLY A 117 16.62 -13.86 20.47
C GLY A 117 16.62 -13.26 19.04
N LEU A 118 15.58 -13.54 18.26
CA LEU A 118 15.43 -12.96 16.92
C LEU A 118 15.15 -11.46 16.98
N ASP A 119 14.42 -10.96 17.97
CA ASP A 119 14.17 -9.53 18.18
C ASP A 119 15.48 -8.77 18.48
N PHE A 120 16.37 -9.36 19.28
CA PHE A 120 17.69 -8.80 19.54
C PHE A 120 18.55 -8.71 18.27
N ILE A 121 18.58 -9.78 17.47
CA ILE A 121 19.32 -9.80 16.18
C ILE A 121 18.74 -8.77 15.23
N TYR A 122 17.41 -8.71 15.08
CA TYR A 122 16.71 -7.76 14.22
C TYR A 122 16.97 -6.30 14.63
N LYS A 123 16.88 -5.98 15.92
CA LYS A 123 17.18 -4.64 16.45
C LYS A 123 18.63 -4.22 16.23
N SER A 124 19.56 -5.17 16.38
CA SER A 124 21.00 -4.92 16.14
C SER A 124 21.27 -4.66 14.66
N TYR A 125 20.68 -5.49 13.78
CA TYR A 125 20.77 -5.34 12.33
C TYR A 125 20.12 -4.03 11.84
N SER A 126 18.92 -3.70 12.34
CA SER A 126 18.19 -2.48 11.96
C SER A 126 18.92 -1.20 12.34
N LYS A 127 19.73 -1.21 13.41
CA LYS A 127 20.59 -0.08 13.79
C LYS A 127 21.81 0.05 12.87
N LEU A 128 22.30 -1.06 12.32
CA LEU A 128 23.50 -1.09 11.49
C LEU A 128 23.21 -0.64 10.04
N ILE A 129 21.99 -0.94 9.51
CA ILE A 129 21.61 -0.61 8.13
C ILE A 129 21.72 0.89 7.81
N PRO A 130 21.16 1.82 8.62
CA PRO A 130 21.28 3.25 8.33
C PRO A 130 22.72 3.73 8.31
N TYR A 131 23.58 3.16 9.18
CA TYR A 131 24.99 3.48 9.23
C TYR A 131 25.74 3.00 7.98
N LEU A 132 25.47 1.77 7.53
CA LEU A 132 26.01 1.23 6.27
C LEU A 132 25.45 1.96 5.04
N GLY A 133 24.17 2.34 5.06
CA GLY A 133 23.54 3.13 4.03
C GLY A 133 24.19 4.51 3.85
N LYS A 134 24.52 5.19 4.95
CA LYS A 134 25.29 6.46 4.94
C LYS A 134 26.67 6.31 4.29
N LEU A 135 27.33 5.20 4.51
CA LEU A 135 28.65 4.90 3.92
C LEU A 135 28.60 4.65 2.41
N ILE A 136 27.51 4.01 1.93
CA ILE A 136 27.37 3.60 0.53
C ILE A 136 26.76 4.70 -0.34
N VAL A 137 25.77 5.45 0.17
CA VAL A 137 24.98 6.41 -0.63
C VAL A 137 25.54 7.83 -0.58
N GLY A 138 26.37 8.18 0.41
CA GLY A 138 27.04 9.49 0.50
C GLY A 138 26.11 10.71 0.57
N LYS A 139 24.79 10.53 0.71
CA LYS A 139 23.79 11.60 0.78
C LYS A 139 23.16 11.69 2.17
N LYS A 140 22.97 12.93 2.62
CA LYS A 140 22.21 13.27 3.83
C LYS A 140 20.76 12.83 3.66
N ASP A 141 20.15 12.51 4.76
CA ASP A 141 18.83 11.94 5.02
C ASP A 141 17.79 11.99 3.88
N PRO A 142 17.18 10.86 3.53
CA PRO A 142 16.05 10.82 2.56
C PRO A 142 14.71 11.29 3.14
N TYR A 143 14.69 11.84 4.38
CA TYR A 143 13.47 12.24 5.11
C TYR A 143 13.49 13.71 5.59
N GLU A 144 14.39 14.56 5.07
CA GLU A 144 14.26 16.01 5.14
C GLU A 144 13.64 16.59 3.86
#